data_505c2a059b07cd40ff1701f6522916c9
#
_entry.id   505c2a059b07cd40ff1701f6522916c9
#
_cell.length_a   1.000
_cell.length_b   1.000
_cell.length_c   1.000
_cell.angle_alpha   90.00
_cell.angle_beta   90.00
_cell.angle_gamma   90.00
#
_symmetry.space_group_name_H-M   'P 1'
#
loop_
_entity.id
_entity.type
_entity.pdbx_description
1 polymer ?
#
loop_
_entity_poly.entity_id
_entity_poly.type
_entity_poly.pdbx_seq_one_letter_code
_entity_poly.pdbx_strand_id
1 'polypeptide(L)'
;AVVTGDVQTQNDADRLARHTERLVQAVVTNGACHLDARQVNEALDAIDLEATDLLFIENVGNLVCPASWDLGEQAKVVLFSVTEGEDKPAKYPKMFREARVAVLTKLDLLPYVPFDVDRAVAEARRVNSGLEFIFTSALADGGLAEWFAFIRRTAGAVRV
;
A
#
# COMPACT_ATOMS: atom_id res chain seq x y z
N ALA A 1 1.60 3.12 14.15
CA ALA A 1 0.82 4.29 13.74
C ALA A 1 0.44 4.20 12.26
N VAL A 2 -0.60 4.92 11.87
CA VAL A 2 -1.07 5.00 10.47
C VAL A 2 -1.34 6.45 10.11
N VAL A 3 -0.91 6.87 8.92
CA VAL A 3 -1.33 8.10 8.26
C VAL A 3 -2.16 7.71 7.05
N THR A 4 -3.38 8.21 6.90
CA THR A 4 -4.23 7.94 5.74
C THR A 4 -4.53 9.21 4.97
N GLY A 5 -4.35 9.19 3.66
CA GLY A 5 -4.65 10.29 2.76
C GLY A 5 -5.93 10.05 1.96
N ASP A 6 -6.86 10.98 2.04
CA ASP A 6 -8.07 10.97 1.23
C ASP A 6 -8.33 12.35 0.61
N VAL A 7 -9.06 12.38 -0.51
CA VAL A 7 -9.32 13.62 -1.24
C VAL A 7 -10.26 14.55 -0.48
N GLN A 8 -11.30 14.01 0.20
CA GLN A 8 -12.40 14.80 0.76
C GLN A 8 -12.88 14.37 2.14
N THR A 9 -12.60 13.13 2.57
CA THR A 9 -13.21 12.54 3.76
C THR A 9 -12.19 11.98 4.74
N GLN A 10 -12.62 11.69 5.97
CA GLN A 10 -11.85 10.96 6.99
C GLN A 10 -12.40 9.55 7.22
N ASN A 11 -13.30 9.09 6.35
CA ASN A 11 -14.02 7.83 6.55
C ASN A 11 -13.09 6.61 6.67
N ASP A 12 -11.98 6.59 5.93
CA ASP A 12 -11.02 5.47 5.99
C ASP A 12 -10.22 5.50 7.29
N ALA A 13 -9.83 6.68 7.78
CA ALA A 13 -9.24 6.82 9.11
C ALA A 13 -10.20 6.36 10.21
N ASP A 14 -11.46 6.79 10.17
CA ASP A 14 -12.49 6.39 11.13
C ASP A 14 -12.76 4.88 11.09
N ARG A 15 -12.70 4.28 9.92
CA ARG A 15 -12.86 2.83 9.74
C ARG A 15 -11.69 2.07 10.35
N LEU A 16 -10.45 2.50 10.07
CA LEU A 16 -9.24 1.91 10.65
C LEU A 16 -9.20 2.07 12.17
N ALA A 17 -9.55 3.23 12.70
CA ALA A 17 -9.56 3.48 14.14
C ALA A 17 -10.48 2.54 14.94
N ARG A 18 -11.49 1.92 14.30
CA ARG A 18 -12.36 0.90 14.94
C ARG A 18 -11.64 -0.45 15.15
N HIS A 19 -10.53 -0.67 14.45
CA HIS A 19 -9.81 -1.95 14.47
C HIS A 19 -8.44 -1.86 15.17
N THR A 20 -8.07 -0.70 15.69
CA THR A 20 -6.79 -0.50 16.39
C THR A 20 -6.91 0.55 17.49
N GLU A 21 -6.15 0.34 18.58
CA GLU A 21 -5.95 1.36 19.61
C GLU A 21 -4.78 2.30 19.29
N ARG A 22 -4.10 2.06 18.18
CA ARG A 22 -2.97 2.88 17.72
C ARG A 22 -3.47 4.12 17.02
N LEU A 23 -2.64 5.17 17.02
CA LEU A 23 -2.99 6.42 16.37
C LEU A 23 -3.20 6.22 14.86
N VAL A 24 -4.33 6.70 14.38
CA VAL A 24 -4.67 6.83 12.97
C VAL A 24 -4.86 8.32 12.67
N GLN A 25 -3.93 8.89 11.90
CA GLN A 25 -3.95 10.30 11.54
C GLN A 25 -4.49 10.47 10.13
N ALA A 26 -5.62 11.15 9.99
CA ALA A 26 -6.18 11.47 8.68
C ALA A 26 -5.53 12.73 8.08
N VAL A 27 -5.27 12.70 6.77
CA VAL A 27 -4.87 13.86 5.98
C VAL A 27 -5.85 14.03 4.83
N VAL A 28 -6.66 15.08 4.89
CA VAL A 28 -7.57 15.44 3.79
C VAL A 28 -6.85 16.37 2.84
N THR A 29 -6.67 15.93 1.59
CA THR A 29 -5.86 16.66 0.60
C THR A 29 -6.59 17.81 -0.08
N ASN A 30 -7.92 17.95 0.15
CA ASN A 30 -8.75 19.01 -0.42
C ASN A 30 -8.66 19.12 -1.95
N GLY A 31 -8.66 17.97 -2.62
CA GLY A 31 -8.67 17.88 -4.09
C GLY A 31 -7.34 17.46 -4.71
N ALA A 32 -6.23 17.38 -3.94
CA ALA A 32 -4.99 16.79 -4.46
C ALA A 32 -5.14 15.27 -4.56
N CYS A 33 -4.60 14.68 -5.65
CA CYS A 33 -4.70 13.25 -5.94
C CYS A 33 -3.57 12.41 -5.30
N HIS A 34 -2.81 12.97 -4.39
CA HIS A 34 -1.71 12.31 -3.65
C HIS A 34 -1.40 13.07 -2.37
N LEU A 35 -0.72 12.38 -1.45
CA LEU A 35 0.00 13.00 -0.35
C LEU A 35 1.37 13.45 -0.85
N ASP A 36 1.83 14.60 -0.39
CA ASP A 36 3.22 15.05 -0.50
C ASP A 36 3.97 14.88 0.82
N ALA A 37 5.31 14.98 0.77
CA ALA A 37 6.16 14.81 1.95
C ALA A 37 5.89 15.87 3.03
N ARG A 38 5.46 17.08 2.66
CA ARG A 38 5.12 18.14 3.62
C ARG A 38 3.87 17.78 4.40
N GLN A 39 2.82 17.31 3.74
CA GLN A 39 1.58 16.86 4.39
C GLN A 39 1.81 15.67 5.33
N VAL A 40 2.67 14.73 4.90
CA VAL A 40 3.07 13.62 5.77
C VAL A 40 3.83 14.13 6.98
N ASN A 41 4.82 15.01 6.78
CA ASN A 41 5.62 15.57 7.88
C ASN A 41 4.74 16.33 8.90
N GLU A 42 3.76 17.11 8.43
CA GLU A 42 2.79 17.78 9.31
C GLU A 42 1.94 16.77 10.11
N ALA A 43 1.59 15.64 9.51
CA ALA A 43 0.86 14.57 10.20
C ALA A 43 1.73 13.86 11.25
N LEU A 44 3.04 13.79 11.05
CA LEU A 44 3.98 13.19 12.01
C LEU A 44 4.08 13.97 13.33
N ASP A 45 3.75 15.26 13.36
CA ASP A 45 3.77 16.07 14.60
C ASP A 45 2.82 15.52 15.68
N ALA A 46 1.79 14.77 15.26
CA ALA A 46 0.85 14.12 16.18
C ALA A 46 1.29 12.71 16.62
N ILE A 47 2.38 12.17 16.06
CA ILE A 47 2.83 10.80 16.25
C ILE A 47 4.09 10.77 17.10
N ASP A 48 4.07 10.03 18.20
CA ASP A 48 5.29 9.70 18.95
C ASP A 48 6.14 8.70 18.15
N LEU A 49 7.10 9.22 17.38
CA LEU A 49 7.96 8.42 16.52
C LEU A 49 8.93 7.53 17.31
N GLU A 50 9.33 7.94 18.52
CA GLU A 50 10.22 7.15 19.37
C GLU A 50 9.52 5.90 19.92
N ALA A 51 8.21 6.00 20.17
CA ALA A 51 7.37 4.90 20.60
C ALA A 51 6.73 4.11 19.44
N THR A 52 7.01 4.47 18.19
CA THR A 52 6.41 3.88 16.99
C THR A 52 7.36 2.92 16.30
N ASP A 53 7.10 1.61 16.35
CA ASP A 53 7.89 0.60 15.64
C ASP A 53 7.61 0.56 14.13
N LEU A 54 6.36 0.83 13.74
CA LEU A 54 5.90 0.80 12.34
C LEU A 54 4.98 1.98 12.06
N LEU A 55 5.26 2.68 10.97
CA LEU A 55 4.39 3.71 10.41
C LEU A 55 3.90 3.25 9.04
N PHE A 56 2.60 3.16 8.87
CA PHE A 56 1.96 2.96 7.57
C PHE A 56 1.48 4.29 7.04
N ILE A 57 1.80 4.57 5.77
CA ILE A 57 1.29 5.73 5.06
C ILE A 57 0.42 5.22 3.91
N GLU A 58 -0.89 5.36 4.04
CA GLU A 58 -1.84 5.09 2.96
C GLU A 58 -2.03 6.36 2.13
N ASN A 59 -1.62 6.31 0.89
CA ASN A 59 -1.78 7.43 -0.02
C ASN A 59 -3.20 7.46 -0.61
N VAL A 60 -3.56 8.54 -1.30
CA VAL A 60 -4.83 8.65 -2.03
C VAL A 60 -4.95 7.51 -3.05
N GLY A 61 -6.14 6.90 -3.12
CA GLY A 61 -6.41 5.67 -3.88
C GLY A 61 -6.33 5.83 -5.39
N ASN A 62 -5.11 5.97 -5.93
CA ASN A 62 -4.82 5.86 -7.37
C ASN A 62 -3.39 5.39 -7.62
N LEU A 63 -3.10 4.90 -8.84
CA LEU A 63 -1.80 4.34 -9.20
C LEU A 63 -0.95 5.30 -10.07
N VAL A 64 -1.33 6.55 -10.23
CA VAL A 64 -0.66 7.54 -11.09
C VAL A 64 0.11 8.55 -10.25
N CYS A 65 -0.61 9.39 -9.52
CA CYS A 65 -0.03 10.50 -8.79
C CYS A 65 0.93 10.05 -7.68
N PRO A 66 0.54 9.10 -6.78
CA PRO A 66 1.42 8.65 -5.69
C PRO A 66 2.73 8.01 -6.16
N ALA A 67 2.76 7.47 -7.40
CA ALA A 67 3.98 6.89 -7.97
C ALA A 67 5.10 7.90 -8.19
N SER A 68 4.79 9.20 -8.21
CA SER A 68 5.75 10.25 -8.55
C SER A 68 6.39 10.92 -7.34
N TRP A 69 5.91 10.61 -6.15
CA TRP A 69 6.30 11.29 -4.93
C TRP A 69 6.97 10.33 -3.96
N ASP A 70 8.13 10.73 -3.48
CA ASP A 70 8.83 10.08 -2.40
C ASP A 70 8.37 10.73 -1.09
N LEU A 71 7.89 9.92 -0.16
CA LEU A 71 7.43 10.35 1.15
C LEU A 71 8.44 10.02 2.25
N GLY A 72 9.63 9.52 1.88
CA GLY A 72 10.64 9.03 2.81
C GLY A 72 10.37 7.61 3.30
N GLU A 73 9.48 6.89 2.65
CA GLU A 73 9.11 5.51 3.02
C GLU A 73 10.26 4.52 2.74
N GLN A 74 10.46 3.56 3.63
CA GLN A 74 11.43 2.48 3.47
C GLN A 74 11.05 1.47 2.38
N ALA A 75 9.77 1.34 2.11
CA ALA A 75 9.24 0.49 1.07
C ALA A 75 7.93 1.04 0.54
N LYS A 76 7.86 1.26 -0.75
CA LYS A 76 6.62 1.51 -1.46
C LYS A 76 5.93 0.19 -1.77
N VAL A 77 4.67 0.10 -1.39
CA VAL A 77 3.82 -1.08 -1.60
C VAL A 77 2.72 -0.71 -2.57
N VAL A 78 2.58 -1.49 -3.64
CA VAL A 78 1.42 -1.35 -4.53
C VAL A 78 0.39 -2.43 -4.23
N LEU A 79 -0.85 -2.01 -3.95
CA LEU A 79 -1.99 -2.90 -3.80
C LEU A 79 -2.82 -2.88 -5.07
N PHE A 80 -3.20 -4.06 -5.56
CA PHE A 80 -4.20 -4.20 -6.60
C PHE A 80 -4.97 -5.52 -6.38
N SER A 81 -6.11 -5.65 -7.01
CA SER A 81 -7.04 -6.73 -6.71
C SER A 81 -7.38 -7.53 -7.95
N VAL A 82 -7.72 -8.80 -7.77
CA VAL A 82 -8.19 -9.65 -8.87
C VAL A 82 -9.46 -9.14 -9.56
N THR A 83 -10.13 -8.14 -8.98
CA THR A 83 -11.32 -7.50 -9.58
C THR A 83 -11.00 -6.31 -10.48
N GLU A 84 -9.70 -5.97 -10.67
CA GLU A 84 -9.30 -4.74 -11.37
C GLU A 84 -8.69 -4.96 -12.76
N GLY A 85 -8.38 -6.17 -13.12
CA GLY A 85 -7.76 -6.55 -14.39
C GLY A 85 -6.24 -6.76 -14.29
N GLU A 86 -5.77 -7.81 -14.96
CA GLU A 86 -4.38 -8.25 -14.97
C GLU A 86 -3.44 -7.32 -15.74
N ASP A 87 -3.96 -6.37 -16.49
CA ASP A 87 -3.20 -5.39 -17.26
C ASP A 87 -2.82 -4.12 -16.46
N LYS A 88 -3.19 -4.03 -15.18
CA LYS A 88 -2.84 -2.91 -14.30
C LYS A 88 -1.33 -2.57 -14.31
N PRO A 89 -0.40 -3.55 -14.26
CA PRO A 89 1.02 -3.22 -14.32
C PRO A 89 1.45 -2.54 -15.63
N ALA A 90 0.87 -2.96 -16.75
CA ALA A 90 1.14 -2.34 -18.05
C ALA A 90 0.51 -0.93 -18.17
N LYS A 91 -0.66 -0.72 -17.56
CA LYS A 91 -1.32 0.59 -17.55
C LYS A 91 -0.66 1.62 -16.63
N TYR A 92 -0.10 1.17 -15.52
CA TYR A 92 0.48 2.03 -14.47
C TYR A 92 1.94 1.68 -14.18
N PRO A 93 2.82 1.61 -15.20
CA PRO A 93 4.15 1.04 -15.05
C PRO A 93 5.01 1.77 -14.03
N LYS A 94 4.80 3.07 -13.83
CA LYS A 94 5.59 3.84 -12.86
C LYS A 94 5.37 3.34 -11.44
N MET A 95 4.13 3.09 -11.02
CA MET A 95 3.84 2.58 -9.68
C MET A 95 4.52 1.23 -9.43
N PHE A 96 4.43 0.31 -10.39
CA PHE A 96 5.07 -1.01 -10.25
C PHE A 96 6.60 -0.95 -10.33
N ARG A 97 7.16 0.05 -11.02
CA ARG A 97 8.62 0.27 -11.06
C ARG A 97 9.16 0.74 -9.73
N GLU A 98 8.46 1.67 -9.07
CA GLU A 98 8.87 2.26 -7.80
C GLU A 98 8.54 1.35 -6.60
N ALA A 99 7.62 0.41 -6.76
CA ALA A 99 7.23 -0.49 -5.69
C ALA A 99 8.31 -1.54 -5.39
N ARG A 100 8.50 -1.82 -4.10
CA ARG A 100 9.31 -2.95 -3.63
C ARG A 100 8.52 -4.25 -3.61
N VAL A 101 7.23 -4.17 -3.31
CA VAL A 101 6.33 -5.32 -3.27
C VAL A 101 4.98 -4.96 -3.89
N ALA A 102 4.40 -5.89 -4.62
CA ALA A 102 3.03 -5.86 -5.10
C ALA A 102 2.18 -6.84 -4.29
N VAL A 103 1.11 -6.36 -3.71
CA VAL A 103 0.14 -7.19 -2.98
C VAL A 103 -1.09 -7.37 -3.84
N LEU A 104 -1.29 -8.59 -4.34
CA LEU A 104 -2.51 -8.97 -5.05
C LEU A 104 -3.54 -9.43 -4.03
N THR A 105 -4.64 -8.70 -3.95
CA THR A 105 -5.67 -8.87 -2.93
C THR A 105 -6.92 -9.56 -3.46
N LYS A 106 -7.80 -9.97 -2.55
CA LYS A 106 -9.11 -10.58 -2.83
C LYS A 106 -9.02 -11.90 -3.62
N LEU A 107 -7.99 -12.72 -3.34
CA LEU A 107 -7.80 -14.00 -4.03
C LEU A 107 -8.99 -14.97 -3.88
N ASP A 108 -9.77 -14.82 -2.82
CA ASP A 108 -11.03 -15.53 -2.62
C ASP A 108 -12.03 -15.32 -3.76
N LEU A 109 -11.91 -14.23 -4.51
CA LEU A 109 -12.76 -13.93 -5.65
C LEU A 109 -12.28 -14.53 -6.99
N LEU A 110 -11.08 -15.12 -7.06
CA LEU A 110 -10.55 -15.72 -8.30
C LEU A 110 -11.51 -16.69 -8.99
N PRO A 111 -12.26 -17.55 -8.28
CA PRO A 111 -13.22 -18.44 -8.94
C PRO A 111 -14.39 -17.73 -9.65
N TYR A 112 -14.59 -16.45 -9.37
CA TYR A 112 -15.74 -15.67 -9.83
C TYR A 112 -15.39 -14.56 -10.82
N VAL A 113 -14.09 -14.34 -11.09
CA VAL A 113 -13.62 -13.26 -11.98
C VAL A 113 -12.66 -13.80 -13.03
N PRO A 114 -12.68 -13.27 -14.26
CA PRO A 114 -11.76 -13.68 -15.32
C PRO A 114 -10.40 -12.97 -15.14
N PHE A 115 -9.64 -13.34 -14.12
CA PHE A 115 -8.34 -12.76 -13.83
C PHE A 115 -7.22 -13.80 -13.99
N ASP A 116 -6.23 -13.48 -14.81
CA ASP A 116 -5.03 -14.29 -15.04
C ASP A 116 -3.89 -13.81 -14.15
N VAL A 117 -3.63 -14.55 -13.06
CA VAL A 117 -2.57 -14.23 -12.09
C VAL A 117 -1.18 -14.27 -12.72
N ASP A 118 -0.91 -15.30 -13.55
CA ASP A 118 0.40 -15.49 -14.16
C ASP A 118 0.71 -14.35 -15.14
N ARG A 119 -0.30 -13.92 -15.89
CA ARG A 119 -0.20 -12.77 -16.77
C ARG A 119 0.06 -11.48 -16.00
N ALA A 120 -0.68 -11.22 -14.91
CA ALA A 120 -0.45 -10.04 -14.08
C ALA A 120 0.97 -9.99 -13.51
N VAL A 121 1.48 -11.12 -13.01
CA VAL A 121 2.85 -11.24 -12.51
C VAL A 121 3.87 -11.03 -13.63
N ALA A 122 3.65 -11.62 -14.81
CA ALA A 122 4.54 -11.48 -15.94
C ALA A 122 4.63 -10.01 -16.42
N GLU A 123 3.48 -9.33 -16.54
CA GLU A 123 3.45 -7.91 -16.92
C GLU A 123 4.15 -7.02 -15.88
N ALA A 124 3.93 -7.26 -14.59
CA ALA A 124 4.61 -6.50 -13.55
C ALA A 124 6.12 -6.74 -13.54
N ARG A 125 6.59 -7.98 -13.75
CA ARG A 125 8.02 -8.31 -13.81
C ARG A 125 8.72 -7.76 -15.04
N ARG A 126 8.01 -7.51 -16.13
CA ARG A 126 8.55 -6.79 -17.29
C ARG A 126 8.91 -5.34 -16.95
N VAL A 127 8.14 -4.74 -16.04
CA VAL A 127 8.35 -3.36 -15.56
C VAL A 127 9.41 -3.31 -14.47
N ASN A 128 9.40 -4.28 -13.54
CA ASN A 128 10.31 -4.38 -12.42
C ASN A 128 10.62 -5.85 -12.12
N SER A 129 11.77 -6.31 -12.59
CA SER A 129 12.20 -7.72 -12.44
C SER A 129 12.48 -8.12 -10.99
N GLY A 130 12.74 -7.17 -10.11
CA GLY A 130 12.99 -7.38 -8.68
C GLY A 130 11.73 -7.27 -7.80
N LEU A 131 10.55 -7.05 -8.40
CA LEU A 131 9.32 -6.88 -7.65
C LEU A 131 8.91 -8.16 -6.92
N GLU A 132 8.80 -8.07 -5.59
CA GLU A 132 8.24 -9.14 -4.78
C GLU A 132 6.72 -9.19 -4.94
N PHE A 133 6.12 -10.38 -4.82
CA PHE A 133 4.67 -10.55 -4.83
C PHE A 133 4.21 -11.19 -3.54
N ILE A 134 3.10 -10.69 -3.01
CA ILE A 134 2.34 -11.27 -1.90
C ILE A 134 0.90 -11.45 -2.39
N PHE A 135 0.40 -12.66 -2.19
CA PHE A 135 -0.95 -13.05 -2.58
C PHE A 135 -1.81 -13.19 -1.34
N THR A 136 -2.92 -12.44 -1.25
CA THR A 136 -3.69 -12.41 0.00
C THR A 136 -5.20 -12.29 -0.21
N SER A 137 -5.92 -12.78 0.79
CA SER A 137 -7.33 -12.49 1.01
C SER A 137 -7.55 -12.07 2.45
N ALA A 138 -8.37 -11.05 2.67
CA ALA A 138 -8.77 -10.64 4.02
C ALA A 138 -9.90 -11.51 4.59
N LEU A 139 -10.61 -12.27 3.73
CA LEU A 139 -11.78 -13.08 4.10
C LEU A 139 -11.48 -14.58 4.20
N ALA A 140 -10.40 -15.02 3.58
CA ALA A 140 -9.97 -16.41 3.61
C ALA A 140 -8.60 -16.54 4.31
N ASP A 141 -8.37 -17.70 4.93
CA ASP A 141 -7.07 -18.02 5.53
C ASP A 141 -5.98 -18.07 4.45
N GLY A 142 -5.18 -17.03 4.32
CA GLY A 142 -4.06 -17.05 3.38
C GLY A 142 -3.40 -15.70 3.14
N GLY A 143 -2.09 -15.73 2.89
CA GLY A 143 -1.27 -14.60 2.46
C GLY A 143 -0.86 -13.58 3.53
N LEU A 144 -1.57 -13.48 4.64
CA LEU A 144 -1.20 -12.54 5.70
C LEU A 144 0.12 -12.90 6.39
N ALA A 145 0.46 -14.17 6.45
CA ALA A 145 1.76 -14.61 7.02
C ALA A 145 2.94 -14.06 6.20
N GLU A 146 2.85 -14.08 4.87
CA GLU A 146 3.87 -13.53 3.96
C GLU A 146 3.96 -12.01 4.09
N TRP A 147 2.82 -11.34 4.22
CA TRP A 147 2.75 -9.91 4.48
C TRP A 147 3.45 -9.54 5.80
N PHE A 148 3.15 -10.24 6.89
CA PHE A 148 3.83 -10.02 8.16
C PHE A 148 5.33 -10.34 8.11
N ALA A 149 5.73 -11.35 7.35
CA ALA A 149 7.15 -11.65 7.15
C ALA A 149 7.86 -10.53 6.39
N PHE A 150 7.24 -9.98 5.34
CA PHE A 150 7.76 -8.82 4.61
C PHE A 150 7.94 -7.61 5.53
N ILE A 151 6.92 -7.25 6.32
CA ILE A 151 6.99 -6.13 7.28
C ILE A 151 8.16 -6.32 8.25
N ARG A 152 8.28 -7.50 8.87
CA ARG A 152 9.36 -7.77 9.85
C ARG A 152 10.74 -7.67 9.21
N ARG A 153 10.93 -8.18 8.00
CA ARG A 153 12.21 -8.06 7.27
C ARG A 153 12.54 -6.59 6.99
N THR A 154 11.55 -5.82 6.56
CA THR A 154 11.72 -4.41 6.22
C THR A 154 12.04 -3.58 7.47
N ALA A 155 11.31 -3.77 8.56
CA ALA A 155 11.57 -3.11 9.84
C ALA A 155 12.91 -3.51 10.45
N GLY A 156 13.31 -4.79 10.36
CA GLY A 156 14.58 -5.30 10.90
C GLY A 156 15.81 -4.75 10.18
N ALA A 157 15.69 -4.39 8.90
CA ALA A 157 16.79 -3.84 8.12
C ALA A 157 17.21 -2.41 8.52
N VAL A 158 16.45 -1.75 9.38
CA VAL A 158 16.69 -0.35 9.81
C VAL A 158 17.37 -0.27 11.19
N ARG A 159 17.34 -1.34 11.96
CA ARG A 159 17.90 -1.38 13.32
C ARG A 159 19.40 -1.77 13.37
N VAL A 160 20.16 -1.57 12.26
CA VAL A 160 21.61 -1.83 12.22
C VAL A 160 22.40 -0.52 12.28
#